data_8334098cc2ce14f6b7b423af37e8c507
#
_entry.id   8334098cc2ce14f6b7b423af37e8c507
#
_cell.length_a   1.000
_cell.length_b   1.000
_cell.length_c   1.000
_cell.angle_alpha   90.00
_cell.angle_beta   90.00
_cell.angle_gamma   90.00
#
_symmetry.space_group_name_H-M   'P 1'
#
loop_
_entity.id
_entity.type
_entity.pdbx_description
1 polymer ?
#
loop_
_entity_poly.entity_id
_entity_poly.type
_entity_poly.pdbx_seq_one_letter_code
_entity_poly.pdbx_strand_id
1 'polypeptide(L)'
;DDWDAPGLVCGSPAMRVSRILMSVDVTDQVVEEAISGGFDLIIAHHPLLLRGAKSLSEDTAKGAIVSKAIRANIAIYAAHTNADIVPRGVSAALASSFGLENIRPLVETGPQTGHGRVGALAEESTLGEFAKAIARVLPPTASGVRVAGTFSASIRKVALCGGAGDSFIDIAYDSGVDVYITSDLRHHPTQEILERAIAEGITMIERRDAMEFFRECAAEQFRIHARKAWTPRSGSRVQHK
;
A
#
# COMPACT_ATOMS: atom_id res chain seq x y z
N ASP A 1 -10.49 6.31 -10.11
CA ASP A 1 -11.31 6.99 -9.08
C ASP A 1 -11.13 8.50 -9.21
N ASP A 2 -12.24 9.26 -9.17
CA ASP A 2 -12.25 10.73 -9.40
C ASP A 2 -11.52 11.53 -8.31
N TRP A 3 -11.30 10.94 -7.15
CA TRP A 3 -10.57 11.54 -6.04
C TRP A 3 -9.06 11.34 -6.12
N ASP A 4 -8.59 10.41 -6.95
CA ASP A 4 -7.20 10.01 -7.06
C ASP A 4 -6.44 10.85 -8.09
N ALA A 5 -5.12 10.86 -8.00
CA ALA A 5 -4.24 11.62 -8.89
C ALA A 5 -3.06 10.77 -9.39
N PRO A 6 -3.30 9.60 -10.00
CA PRO A 6 -2.25 8.80 -10.60
C PRO A 6 -1.75 9.45 -11.89
N GLY A 7 -0.52 9.16 -12.26
CA GLY A 7 0.06 9.63 -13.51
C GLY A 7 1.25 10.57 -13.34
N LEU A 8 1.58 11.28 -14.41
CA LEU A 8 2.74 12.19 -14.44
C LEU A 8 2.43 13.47 -13.63
N VAL A 9 3.17 13.65 -12.53
CA VAL A 9 3.06 14.82 -11.66
C VAL A 9 3.83 16.01 -12.21
N CYS A 10 5.06 15.76 -12.70
CA CYS A 10 5.89 16.75 -13.39
C CYS A 10 6.88 16.05 -14.34
N GLY A 11 7.44 16.80 -15.26
CA GLY A 11 8.31 16.29 -16.31
C GLY A 11 7.61 16.23 -17.67
N SER A 12 8.25 15.67 -18.67
CA SER A 12 7.72 15.54 -20.04
C SER A 12 7.42 14.07 -20.37
N PRO A 13 6.25 13.74 -20.95
CA PRO A 13 5.96 12.38 -21.42
C PRO A 13 6.89 11.93 -22.57
N ALA A 14 7.57 12.86 -23.24
CA ALA A 14 8.55 12.56 -24.29
C ALA A 14 10.00 12.42 -23.76
N MET A 15 10.21 12.54 -22.45
CA MET A 15 11.52 12.45 -21.83
C MET A 15 12.09 11.04 -21.97
N ARG A 16 13.38 10.94 -22.31
CA ARG A 16 14.08 9.65 -22.29
C ARG A 16 14.40 9.28 -20.85
N VAL A 17 13.99 8.09 -20.46
CA VAL A 17 14.22 7.54 -19.13
C VAL A 17 15.16 6.34 -19.25
N SER A 18 16.28 6.38 -18.54
CA SER A 18 17.26 5.30 -18.45
C SER A 18 17.42 4.78 -17.03
N ARG A 19 17.19 5.62 -16.02
CA ARG A 19 17.31 5.26 -14.61
C ARG A 19 16.06 5.68 -13.83
N ILE A 20 15.49 4.75 -13.09
CA ILE A 20 14.26 4.93 -12.32
C ILE A 20 14.55 4.72 -10.85
N LEU A 21 14.14 5.68 -10.00
CA LEU A 21 14.07 5.53 -8.57
C LEU A 21 12.63 5.20 -8.18
N MET A 22 12.44 4.18 -7.35
CA MET A 22 11.13 3.82 -6.83
C MET A 22 11.02 4.20 -5.35
N SER A 23 9.90 4.80 -4.98
CA SER A 23 9.61 5.16 -3.59
C SER A 23 8.13 4.99 -3.28
N VAL A 24 7.77 5.02 -2.00
CA VAL A 24 6.36 5.11 -1.61
C VAL A 24 5.91 6.55 -1.63
N ASP A 25 6.66 7.44 -0.98
CA ASP A 25 6.40 8.88 -0.95
C ASP A 25 7.48 9.65 -1.71
N VAL A 26 7.10 10.81 -2.22
CA VAL A 26 8.04 11.79 -2.76
C VAL A 26 8.37 12.81 -1.69
N THR A 27 9.52 12.65 -1.06
CA THR A 27 10.07 13.59 -0.08
C THR A 27 11.23 14.38 -0.67
N ASP A 28 11.64 15.45 0.01
CA ASP A 28 12.85 16.19 -0.38
C ASP A 28 14.09 15.29 -0.44
N GLN A 29 14.23 14.36 0.51
CA GLN A 29 15.31 13.39 0.54
C GLN A 29 15.30 12.42 -0.65
N VAL A 30 14.12 11.99 -1.09
CA VAL A 30 13.97 11.12 -2.27
C VAL A 30 14.39 11.86 -3.54
N VAL A 31 14.07 13.15 -3.66
CA VAL A 31 14.53 13.97 -4.80
C VAL A 31 16.03 14.19 -4.76
N GLU A 32 16.61 14.45 -3.59
CA GLU A 32 18.07 14.55 -3.44
C GLU A 32 18.79 13.22 -3.80
N GLU A 33 18.20 12.08 -3.40
CA GLU A 33 18.72 10.77 -3.79
C GLU A 33 18.64 10.59 -5.32
N ALA A 34 17.54 11.00 -5.94
CA ALA A 34 17.39 10.93 -7.38
C ALA A 34 18.42 11.80 -8.11
N ILE A 35 18.70 13.02 -7.62
CA ILE A 35 19.71 13.93 -8.17
C ILE A 35 21.10 13.30 -8.05
N SER A 36 21.49 12.94 -6.83
CA SER A 36 22.83 12.41 -6.55
C SER A 36 23.09 11.07 -7.24
N GLY A 37 22.04 10.27 -7.42
CA GLY A 37 22.08 8.99 -8.13
C GLY A 37 21.99 9.09 -9.65
N GLY A 38 21.71 10.27 -10.22
CA GLY A 38 21.53 10.47 -11.66
C GLY A 38 20.32 9.71 -12.21
N PHE A 39 19.20 9.73 -11.49
CA PHE A 39 17.93 9.16 -11.93
C PHE A 39 17.15 10.16 -12.79
N ASP A 40 16.42 9.66 -13.78
CA ASP A 40 15.63 10.46 -14.71
C ASP A 40 14.15 10.55 -14.26
N LEU A 41 13.69 9.52 -13.55
CA LEU A 41 12.29 9.35 -13.15
C LEU A 41 12.19 8.81 -11.73
N ILE A 42 11.32 9.42 -10.94
CA ILE A 42 10.83 8.87 -9.67
C ILE A 42 9.44 8.27 -9.94
N ILE A 43 9.27 6.98 -9.69
CA ILE A 43 7.95 6.35 -9.62
C ILE A 43 7.62 6.22 -8.14
N ALA A 44 6.60 6.95 -7.70
CA ALA A 44 6.10 6.90 -6.34
C ALA A 44 4.73 6.23 -6.30
N HIS A 45 4.42 5.57 -5.16
CA HIS A 45 3.08 5.07 -4.94
C HIS A 45 2.12 6.21 -4.61
N HIS A 46 2.41 6.95 -3.56
CA HIS A 46 1.55 8.05 -3.15
C HIS A 46 1.72 9.27 -4.06
N PRO A 47 0.62 9.82 -4.61
CA PRO A 47 0.68 11.02 -5.42
C PRO A 47 1.04 12.24 -4.55
N LEU A 48 2.16 12.88 -4.88
CA LEU A 48 2.61 14.10 -4.19
C LEU A 48 1.53 15.18 -4.15
N LEU A 49 0.76 15.30 -5.22
CA LEU A 49 -0.29 16.30 -5.39
C LEU A 49 -1.70 15.67 -5.39
N LEU A 50 -1.97 14.70 -4.49
CA LEU A 50 -3.30 14.09 -4.34
C LEU A 50 -4.41 15.14 -4.20
N ARG A 51 -4.16 16.20 -3.45
CA ARG A 51 -4.96 17.41 -3.46
C ARG A 51 -4.28 18.44 -4.35
N GLY A 52 -4.99 18.91 -5.38
CA GLY A 52 -4.45 19.87 -6.35
C GLY A 52 -3.80 21.07 -5.63
N ALA A 53 -2.62 21.45 -6.09
CA ALA A 53 -1.90 22.60 -5.55
C ALA A 53 -2.36 23.90 -6.23
N LYS A 54 -2.71 24.92 -5.43
CA LYS A 54 -3.00 26.25 -5.96
C LYS A 54 -1.74 27.05 -6.34
N SER A 55 -0.59 26.67 -5.81
CA SER A 55 0.71 27.28 -6.06
C SER A 55 1.80 26.24 -5.93
N LEU A 56 2.85 26.39 -6.74
CA LEU A 56 4.10 25.61 -6.67
C LEU A 56 5.27 26.49 -6.17
N SER A 57 4.95 27.55 -5.43
CA SER A 57 5.97 28.39 -4.79
C SER A 57 6.84 27.58 -3.83
N GLU A 58 8.13 27.86 -3.80
CA GLU A 58 9.12 27.12 -3.01
C GLU A 58 9.04 27.43 -1.49
N ASP A 59 8.20 28.36 -1.09
CA ASP A 59 7.85 28.58 0.32
C ASP A 59 6.96 27.47 0.89
N THR A 60 6.42 26.59 0.03
CA THR A 60 5.69 25.40 0.43
C THR A 60 6.52 24.13 0.20
N ALA A 61 6.41 23.14 1.08
CA ALA A 61 7.15 21.88 0.95
C ALA A 61 6.92 21.19 -0.40
N LYS A 62 5.66 21.12 -0.86
CA LYS A 62 5.34 20.47 -2.15
C LYS A 62 5.85 21.28 -3.34
N GLY A 63 5.77 22.61 -3.26
CA GLY A 63 6.31 23.49 -4.30
C GLY A 63 7.83 23.38 -4.41
N ALA A 64 8.54 23.35 -3.29
CA ALA A 64 9.98 23.16 -3.26
C ALA A 64 10.40 21.81 -3.88
N ILE A 65 9.73 20.71 -3.52
CA ILE A 65 9.98 19.37 -4.06
C ILE A 65 9.79 19.35 -5.59
N VAL A 66 8.65 19.85 -6.09
CA VAL A 66 8.35 19.88 -7.53
C VAL A 66 9.33 20.76 -8.28
N SER A 67 9.62 21.96 -7.78
CA SER A 67 10.57 22.89 -8.39
C SER A 67 11.99 22.31 -8.46
N LYS A 68 12.42 21.63 -7.39
CA LYS A 68 13.72 20.93 -7.33
C LYS A 68 13.79 19.83 -8.38
N ALA A 69 12.78 18.97 -8.49
CA ALA A 69 12.73 17.90 -9.48
C ALA A 69 12.76 18.44 -10.91
N ILE A 70 11.98 19.49 -11.20
CA ILE A 70 11.94 20.12 -12.53
C ILE A 70 13.32 20.71 -12.89
N ARG A 71 13.97 21.44 -11.98
CA ARG A 71 15.32 22.00 -12.23
C ARG A 71 16.38 20.93 -12.46
N ALA A 72 16.23 19.80 -11.80
CA ALA A 72 17.12 18.65 -11.98
C ALA A 72 16.76 17.79 -13.22
N ASN A 73 15.75 18.18 -13.98
CA ASN A 73 15.23 17.41 -15.11
C ASN A 73 14.82 15.99 -14.73
N ILE A 74 14.20 15.82 -13.57
CA ILE A 74 13.67 14.57 -13.05
C ILE A 74 12.14 14.59 -13.17
N ALA A 75 11.58 13.58 -13.81
CA ALA A 75 10.13 13.37 -13.83
C ALA A 75 9.65 12.68 -12.55
N ILE A 76 8.41 12.96 -12.14
CA ILE A 76 7.73 12.29 -11.04
C ILE A 76 6.45 11.69 -11.58
N TYR A 77 6.25 10.38 -11.37
CA TYR A 77 5.05 9.65 -11.74
C TYR A 77 4.45 8.97 -10.52
N ALA A 78 3.14 9.11 -10.33
CA ALA A 78 2.39 8.44 -9.27
C ALA A 78 1.71 7.17 -9.81
N ALA A 79 2.07 6.02 -9.23
CA ALA A 79 1.46 4.72 -9.49
C ALA A 79 0.65 4.31 -8.24
N HIS A 80 -0.54 4.86 -8.08
CA HIS A 80 -1.40 4.74 -6.92
C HIS A 80 -2.51 3.69 -7.14
N THR A 81 -3.78 4.05 -7.10
CA THR A 81 -4.88 3.08 -7.26
C THR A 81 -4.83 2.33 -8.59
N ASN A 82 -4.31 2.95 -9.64
CA ASN A 82 -4.07 2.28 -10.92
C ASN A 82 -3.05 1.12 -10.85
N ALA A 83 -2.17 1.13 -9.85
CA ALA A 83 -1.25 0.02 -9.57
C ALA A 83 -1.85 -1.01 -8.59
N ASP A 84 -2.81 -0.60 -7.76
CA ASP A 84 -3.46 -1.48 -6.79
C ASP A 84 -4.51 -2.38 -7.41
N ILE A 85 -5.33 -1.83 -8.32
CA ILE A 85 -6.51 -2.52 -8.87
C ILE A 85 -6.19 -3.60 -9.91
N VAL A 86 -4.99 -3.59 -10.47
CA VAL A 86 -4.60 -4.55 -11.54
C VAL A 86 -4.54 -5.99 -11.02
N PRO A 87 -4.62 -7.01 -11.90
CA PRO A 87 -4.65 -8.43 -11.50
C PRO A 87 -3.47 -8.84 -10.61
N ARG A 88 -2.31 -8.19 -10.76
CA ARG A 88 -1.09 -8.42 -9.97
C ARG A 88 -0.75 -7.19 -9.10
N GLY A 89 -1.74 -6.40 -8.71
CA GLY A 89 -1.58 -5.24 -7.85
C GLY A 89 -1.28 -5.59 -6.39
N VAL A 90 -1.15 -4.55 -5.54
CA VAL A 90 -0.73 -4.70 -4.14
C VAL A 90 -1.59 -5.68 -3.36
N SER A 91 -2.92 -5.54 -3.42
CA SER A 91 -3.82 -6.47 -2.72
C SER A 91 -3.73 -7.91 -3.23
N ALA A 92 -3.45 -8.12 -4.52
CA ALA A 92 -3.25 -9.46 -5.08
C ALA A 92 -1.93 -10.09 -4.60
N ALA A 93 -0.87 -9.30 -4.51
CA ALA A 93 0.42 -9.73 -3.97
C ALA A 93 0.30 -10.13 -2.49
N LEU A 94 -0.41 -9.30 -1.68
CA LEU A 94 -0.73 -9.62 -0.29
C LEU A 94 -1.50 -10.93 -0.17
N ALA A 95 -2.58 -11.09 -0.94
CA ALA A 95 -3.40 -12.31 -0.92
C ALA A 95 -2.55 -13.56 -1.22
N SER A 96 -1.68 -13.47 -2.23
CA SER A 96 -0.77 -14.56 -2.60
C SER A 96 0.25 -14.85 -1.49
N SER A 97 0.81 -13.82 -0.86
CA SER A 97 1.79 -13.98 0.23
C SER A 97 1.18 -14.60 1.49
N PHE A 98 -0.13 -14.44 1.70
CA PHE A 98 -0.88 -15.07 2.79
C PHE A 98 -1.36 -16.49 2.44
N GLY A 99 -1.02 -17.00 1.25
CA GLY A 99 -1.38 -18.34 0.81
C GLY A 99 -2.85 -18.50 0.45
N LEU A 100 -3.53 -17.41 0.06
CA LEU A 100 -4.93 -17.49 -0.36
C LEU A 100 -5.06 -18.11 -1.75
N GLU A 101 -6.09 -18.91 -1.93
CA GLU A 101 -6.48 -19.54 -3.18
C GLU A 101 -7.76 -18.88 -3.75
N ASN A 102 -8.05 -19.11 -5.03
CA ASN A 102 -9.24 -18.60 -5.71
C ASN A 102 -9.40 -17.07 -5.57
N ILE A 103 -8.30 -16.36 -5.71
CA ILE A 103 -8.22 -14.92 -5.50
C ILE A 103 -9.00 -14.18 -6.59
N ARG A 104 -9.92 -13.29 -6.17
CA ARG A 104 -10.67 -12.39 -7.05
C ARG A 104 -10.78 -11.00 -6.42
N PRO A 105 -11.09 -9.93 -7.18
CA PRO A 105 -11.35 -8.63 -6.60
C PRO A 105 -12.47 -8.68 -5.55
N LEU A 106 -12.35 -7.86 -4.50
CA LEU A 106 -13.43 -7.62 -3.54
C LEU A 106 -14.49 -6.71 -4.16
N VAL A 107 -14.06 -5.63 -4.81
CA VAL A 107 -14.91 -4.72 -5.59
C VAL A 107 -14.40 -4.69 -7.02
N GLU A 108 -15.15 -5.27 -7.94
CA GLU A 108 -14.78 -5.32 -9.35
C GLU A 108 -14.91 -3.95 -10.01
N THR A 109 -13.90 -3.53 -10.77
CA THR A 109 -13.89 -2.32 -11.61
C THR A 109 -13.74 -2.65 -13.10
N GLY A 110 -13.50 -3.92 -13.44
CA GLY A 110 -13.37 -4.45 -14.78
C GLY A 110 -12.91 -5.92 -14.75
N PRO A 111 -12.67 -6.55 -15.89
CA PRO A 111 -12.26 -7.96 -15.94
C PRO A 111 -11.00 -8.22 -15.11
N GLN A 112 -11.11 -8.95 -14.02
CA GLN A 112 -10.05 -9.29 -13.06
C GLN A 112 -9.39 -8.08 -12.38
N THR A 113 -9.90 -6.87 -12.58
CA THR A 113 -9.42 -5.65 -11.93
C THR A 113 -10.39 -5.20 -10.85
N GLY A 114 -9.87 -4.57 -9.80
CA GLY A 114 -10.72 -4.03 -8.73
C GLY A 114 -9.99 -3.85 -7.42
N HIS A 115 -10.68 -3.21 -6.49
CA HIS A 115 -10.17 -2.92 -5.16
C HIS A 115 -10.22 -4.15 -4.25
N GLY A 116 -9.20 -4.26 -3.41
CA GLY A 116 -9.08 -5.39 -2.49
C GLY A 116 -9.02 -6.75 -3.18
N ARG A 117 -8.98 -7.80 -2.40
CA ARG A 117 -9.08 -9.20 -2.88
C ARG A 117 -9.89 -10.03 -1.89
N VAL A 118 -10.58 -11.02 -2.42
CA VAL A 118 -11.22 -12.11 -1.66
C VAL A 118 -10.60 -13.40 -2.11
N GLY A 119 -10.32 -14.29 -1.17
CA GLY A 119 -9.80 -15.63 -1.42
C GLY A 119 -10.17 -16.57 -0.28
N ALA A 120 -9.69 -17.78 -0.35
CA ALA A 120 -9.87 -18.78 0.70
C ALA A 120 -8.54 -19.37 1.14
N LEU A 121 -8.45 -19.78 2.41
CA LEU A 121 -7.39 -20.65 2.88
C LEU A 121 -7.60 -22.06 2.33
N ALA A 122 -6.53 -22.75 1.97
CA ALA A 122 -6.59 -24.14 1.54
C ALA A 122 -7.23 -25.03 2.61
N GLU A 123 -6.88 -24.79 3.86
CA GLU A 123 -7.43 -25.47 5.03
C GLU A 123 -8.01 -24.42 6.02
N GLU A 124 -8.98 -24.84 6.80
CA GLU A 124 -9.57 -24.04 7.88
C GLU A 124 -8.53 -23.77 8.96
N SER A 125 -8.51 -22.56 9.50
CA SER A 125 -7.57 -22.13 10.53
C SER A 125 -8.31 -21.36 11.62
N THR A 126 -7.67 -21.12 12.76
CA THR A 126 -8.19 -20.16 13.73
C THR A 126 -7.71 -18.74 13.40
N LEU A 127 -8.51 -17.74 13.80
CA LEU A 127 -8.14 -16.32 13.64
C LEU A 127 -6.75 -16.05 14.26
N GLY A 128 -6.47 -16.61 15.42
CA GLY A 128 -5.21 -16.42 16.13
C GLY A 128 -4.01 -17.05 15.43
N GLU A 129 -4.16 -18.24 14.83
CA GLU A 129 -3.09 -18.90 14.07
C GLU A 129 -2.82 -18.17 12.76
N PHE A 130 -3.87 -17.77 12.07
CA PHE A 130 -3.74 -17.01 10.83
C PHE A 130 -3.12 -15.63 11.07
N ALA A 131 -3.51 -14.90 12.11
CA ALA A 131 -2.88 -13.63 12.48
C ALA A 131 -1.38 -13.77 12.76
N LYS A 132 -0.97 -14.87 13.44
CA LYS A 132 0.45 -15.19 13.65
C LYS A 132 1.16 -15.53 12.34
N ALA A 133 0.49 -16.20 11.40
CA ALA A 133 1.04 -16.49 10.09
C ALA A 133 1.28 -15.20 9.29
N ILE A 134 0.29 -14.30 9.25
CA ILE A 134 0.42 -12.96 8.64
C ILE A 134 1.59 -12.18 9.26
N ALA A 135 1.68 -12.15 10.59
CA ALA A 135 2.75 -11.44 11.30
C ALA A 135 4.16 -11.95 10.97
N ARG A 136 4.30 -13.22 10.53
CA ARG A 136 5.59 -13.79 10.08
C ARG A 136 5.93 -13.45 8.65
N VAL A 137 4.90 -13.29 7.80
CA VAL A 137 5.05 -12.96 6.37
C VAL A 137 5.35 -11.47 6.18
N LEU A 138 4.69 -10.62 6.98
CA LEU A 138 4.84 -9.18 6.88
C LEU A 138 6.12 -8.71 7.58
N PRO A 139 6.80 -7.67 7.05
CA PRO A 139 7.95 -7.06 7.74
C PRO A 139 7.57 -6.60 9.15
N PRO A 140 8.46 -6.69 10.14
CA PRO A 140 8.16 -6.32 11.52
C PRO A 140 7.92 -4.82 11.65
N THR A 141 6.91 -4.44 12.42
CA THR A 141 6.62 -3.05 12.81
C THR A 141 6.54 -2.91 14.32
N ALA A 142 6.65 -1.69 14.83
CA ALA A 142 6.59 -1.43 16.27
C ALA A 142 5.26 -1.86 16.91
N SER A 143 4.15 -1.77 16.18
CA SER A 143 2.81 -2.16 16.65
C SER A 143 2.42 -3.60 16.29
N GLY A 144 3.17 -4.26 15.40
CA GLY A 144 2.85 -5.60 14.91
C GLY A 144 1.50 -5.67 14.19
N VAL A 145 0.88 -6.84 14.26
CA VAL A 145 -0.47 -7.11 13.74
C VAL A 145 -1.47 -6.99 14.88
N ARG A 146 -2.54 -6.24 14.68
CA ARG A 146 -3.66 -6.10 15.62
C ARG A 146 -4.84 -6.94 15.16
N VAL A 147 -5.57 -7.51 16.10
CA VAL A 147 -6.67 -8.44 15.83
C VAL A 147 -7.90 -8.02 16.62
N ALA A 148 -9.04 -7.93 15.94
CA ALA A 148 -10.36 -7.81 16.56
C ALA A 148 -11.14 -9.10 16.31
N GLY A 149 -11.78 -9.65 17.35
CA GLY A 149 -12.54 -10.88 17.30
C GLY A 149 -12.01 -11.98 18.22
N THR A 150 -12.71 -13.12 18.22
CA THR A 150 -12.36 -14.27 19.06
C THR A 150 -11.21 -15.06 18.43
N PHE A 151 -10.08 -15.19 19.13
CA PHE A 151 -8.87 -15.87 18.59
C PHE A 151 -9.10 -17.32 18.16
N SER A 152 -10.06 -18.01 18.77
CA SER A 152 -10.45 -19.38 18.42
C SER A 152 -11.52 -19.47 17.33
N ALA A 153 -12.00 -18.33 16.80
CA ALA A 153 -12.97 -18.33 15.71
C ALA A 153 -12.35 -19.02 14.48
N SER A 154 -13.12 -19.93 13.89
CA SER A 154 -12.73 -20.61 12.67
C SER A 154 -12.83 -19.65 11.48
N ILE A 155 -11.82 -19.63 10.63
CA ILE A 155 -11.76 -18.82 9.44
C ILE A 155 -11.32 -19.66 8.23
N ARG A 156 -11.90 -19.38 7.09
CA ARG A 156 -11.53 -19.95 5.79
C ARG A 156 -11.57 -18.90 4.67
N LYS A 157 -12.61 -18.06 4.65
CA LYS A 157 -12.83 -17.07 3.61
C LYS A 157 -12.31 -15.71 4.07
N VAL A 158 -11.39 -15.14 3.33
CA VAL A 158 -10.62 -13.96 3.70
C VAL A 158 -10.83 -12.87 2.67
N ALA A 159 -11.13 -11.64 3.12
CA ALA A 159 -11.00 -10.45 2.30
C ALA A 159 -9.84 -9.60 2.78
N LEU A 160 -9.23 -8.86 1.88
CA LEU A 160 -8.19 -7.90 2.24
C LEU A 160 -8.16 -6.69 1.31
N CYS A 161 -7.68 -5.57 1.83
CA CYS A 161 -7.31 -4.39 1.08
C CYS A 161 -5.97 -3.87 1.59
N GLY A 162 -4.98 -3.74 0.71
CA GLY A 162 -3.72 -3.08 1.03
C GLY A 162 -3.95 -1.57 1.21
N GLY A 163 -3.21 -0.95 2.15
CA GLY A 163 -3.42 0.44 2.52
C GLY A 163 -4.66 0.68 3.38
N ALA A 164 -5.18 1.91 3.38
CA ALA A 164 -6.35 2.31 4.16
C ALA A 164 -7.64 1.78 3.51
N GLY A 165 -8.14 0.67 4.00
CA GLY A 165 -9.32 -0.01 3.48
C GLY A 165 -10.57 0.13 4.35
N ASP A 166 -10.68 1.18 5.16
CA ASP A 166 -11.84 1.40 6.03
C ASP A 166 -13.16 1.52 5.24
N SER A 167 -13.14 2.06 4.02
CA SER A 167 -14.31 2.16 3.15
C SER A 167 -14.84 0.83 2.59
N PHE A 168 -14.07 -0.25 2.70
CA PHE A 168 -14.47 -1.57 2.19
C PHE A 168 -14.93 -2.53 3.27
N ILE A 169 -15.00 -2.12 4.52
CA ILE A 169 -15.34 -2.96 5.66
C ILE A 169 -16.72 -3.59 5.46
N ASP A 170 -17.75 -2.80 5.23
CA ASP A 170 -19.12 -3.30 5.05
C ASP A 170 -19.21 -4.22 3.83
N ILE A 171 -18.60 -3.82 2.72
CA ILE A 171 -18.57 -4.64 1.50
C ILE A 171 -17.89 -6.00 1.75
N ALA A 172 -16.83 -6.01 2.54
CA ALA A 172 -16.14 -7.26 2.89
C ALA A 172 -17.08 -8.19 3.66
N TYR A 173 -17.77 -7.69 4.68
CA TYR A 173 -18.71 -8.51 5.47
C TYR A 173 -19.93 -8.94 4.68
N ASP A 174 -20.51 -8.07 3.87
CA ASP A 174 -21.63 -8.40 2.99
C ASP A 174 -21.25 -9.50 1.97
N SER A 175 -19.96 -9.63 1.64
CA SER A 175 -19.45 -10.72 0.80
C SER A 175 -19.36 -12.07 1.53
N GLY A 176 -19.68 -12.11 2.82
CA GLY A 176 -19.71 -13.31 3.66
C GLY A 176 -18.31 -13.89 3.89
N VAL A 177 -17.32 -13.04 4.18
CA VAL A 177 -15.98 -13.48 4.60
C VAL A 177 -15.91 -13.65 6.12
N ASP A 178 -15.02 -14.52 6.56
CA ASP A 178 -14.81 -14.77 7.99
C ASP A 178 -13.89 -13.72 8.63
N VAL A 179 -12.98 -13.14 7.83
CA VAL A 179 -12.03 -12.12 8.31
C VAL A 179 -11.72 -11.10 7.21
N TYR A 180 -11.60 -9.84 7.62
CA TYR A 180 -11.13 -8.76 6.78
C TYR A 180 -9.77 -8.24 7.25
N ILE A 181 -8.84 -8.01 6.31
CA ILE A 181 -7.47 -7.54 6.58
C ILE A 181 -7.26 -6.19 5.89
N THR A 182 -6.79 -5.21 6.65
CA THR A 182 -6.41 -3.90 6.09
C THR A 182 -5.33 -3.22 6.93
N SER A 183 -5.00 -1.98 6.62
CA SER A 183 -4.08 -1.14 7.38
C SER A 183 -4.61 0.29 7.54
N ASP A 184 -3.91 1.06 8.36
CA ASP A 184 -4.14 2.51 8.54
C ASP A 184 -5.56 2.92 8.95
N LEU A 185 -6.22 2.08 9.75
CA LEU A 185 -7.54 2.41 10.28
C LEU A 185 -7.49 3.63 11.20
N ARG A 186 -8.42 4.54 10.97
CA ARG A 186 -8.66 5.68 11.84
C ARG A 186 -9.37 5.25 13.14
N HIS A 187 -9.33 6.10 14.15
CA HIS A 187 -9.88 5.81 15.48
C HIS A 187 -11.36 5.36 15.44
N HIS A 188 -12.23 6.14 14.81
CA HIS A 188 -13.67 5.84 14.81
C HIS A 188 -14.01 4.54 14.04
N PRO A 189 -13.50 4.29 12.82
CA PRO A 189 -13.67 2.99 12.16
C PRO A 189 -13.14 1.82 13.01
N THR A 190 -12.03 2.01 13.74
CA THR A 190 -11.50 0.97 14.62
C THR A 190 -12.46 0.66 15.78
N GLN A 191 -13.02 1.68 16.41
CA GLN A 191 -13.99 1.51 17.50
C GLN A 191 -15.27 0.82 17.04
N GLU A 192 -15.81 1.25 15.90
CA GLU A 192 -17.00 0.63 15.32
C GLU A 192 -16.80 -0.86 15.04
N ILE A 193 -15.64 -1.23 14.50
CA ILE A 193 -15.31 -2.62 14.25
C ILE A 193 -15.17 -3.42 15.56
N LEU A 194 -14.53 -2.85 16.58
CA LEU A 194 -14.41 -3.52 17.89
C LEU A 194 -15.77 -3.79 18.50
N GLU A 195 -16.70 -2.84 18.40
CA GLU A 195 -18.08 -3.00 18.88
C GLU A 195 -18.82 -4.08 18.08
N ARG A 196 -18.69 -4.07 16.75
CA ARG A 196 -19.28 -5.08 15.86
C ARG A 196 -18.63 -6.46 16.05
N ALA A 197 -17.33 -6.53 16.30
CA ALA A 197 -16.65 -7.79 16.62
C ALA A 197 -17.24 -8.47 17.86
N ILE A 198 -17.63 -7.67 18.85
CA ILE A 198 -18.28 -8.18 20.07
C ILE A 198 -19.74 -8.57 19.80
N ALA A 199 -20.50 -7.71 19.10
CA ALA A 199 -21.94 -7.88 18.90
C ALA A 199 -22.31 -8.89 17.81
N GLU A 200 -21.54 -8.93 16.71
CA GLU A 200 -21.86 -9.64 15.47
C GLU A 200 -20.88 -10.79 15.17
N GLY A 201 -19.85 -10.99 16.01
CA GLY A 201 -18.83 -12.02 15.78
C GLY A 201 -17.88 -11.74 14.60
N ILE A 202 -17.81 -10.48 14.16
CA ILE A 202 -16.96 -10.03 13.07
C ILE A 202 -15.49 -10.15 13.46
N THR A 203 -14.64 -10.59 12.55
CA THR A 203 -13.21 -10.68 12.79
C THR A 203 -12.40 -9.82 11.83
N MET A 204 -11.38 -9.14 12.35
CA MET A 204 -10.53 -8.24 11.60
C MET A 204 -9.07 -8.34 11.99
N ILE A 205 -8.21 -8.15 11.03
CA ILE A 205 -6.77 -8.01 11.23
C ILE A 205 -6.34 -6.66 10.66
N GLU A 206 -5.67 -5.85 11.47
CA GLU A 206 -5.12 -4.57 11.04
C GLU A 206 -3.61 -4.55 11.22
N ARG A 207 -2.94 -3.98 10.24
CA ARG A 207 -1.54 -3.63 10.34
C ARG A 207 -1.35 -2.14 10.14
N ARG A 208 -0.72 -1.48 11.10
CA ARG A 208 -0.16 -0.13 10.91
C ARG A 208 1.20 -0.24 10.24
N ASP A 209 1.41 0.57 9.20
CA ASP A 209 2.64 0.65 8.42
C ASP A 209 2.74 -0.36 7.25
N ALA A 210 1.88 -0.17 6.25
CA ALA A 210 1.94 -0.92 4.99
C ALA A 210 3.15 -0.53 4.09
N MET A 211 3.88 0.53 4.45
CA MET A 211 4.93 1.16 3.64
C MET A 211 6.08 0.22 3.27
N GLU A 212 6.48 -0.67 4.17
CA GLU A 212 7.62 -1.56 3.93
C GLU A 212 7.28 -2.74 3.01
N PHE A 213 6.05 -3.24 3.10
CA PHE A 213 5.56 -4.30 2.21
C PHE A 213 5.45 -3.80 0.75
N PHE A 214 5.07 -2.53 0.56
CA PHE A 214 5.01 -1.95 -0.78
C PHE A 214 6.39 -1.91 -1.46
N ARG A 215 7.46 -1.64 -0.72
CA ARG A 215 8.84 -1.68 -1.23
C ARG A 215 9.22 -3.07 -1.75
N GLU A 216 8.82 -4.12 -1.06
CA GLU A 216 9.12 -5.50 -1.45
C GLU A 216 8.28 -5.94 -2.66
N CYS A 217 6.98 -5.67 -2.65
CA CYS A 217 6.09 -5.99 -3.78
C CYS A 217 6.44 -5.20 -5.03
N ALA A 218 6.77 -3.91 -4.90
CA ALA A 218 7.21 -3.09 -6.02
C ALA A 218 8.53 -3.62 -6.61
N ALA A 219 9.49 -4.01 -5.78
CA ALA A 219 10.75 -4.59 -6.23
C ALA A 219 10.57 -5.91 -6.99
N GLU A 220 9.57 -6.70 -6.64
CA GLU A 220 9.29 -7.98 -7.27
C GLU A 220 8.44 -7.86 -8.54
N GLN A 221 7.47 -6.95 -8.57
CA GLN A 221 6.60 -6.72 -9.73
C GLN A 221 7.24 -5.88 -10.83
N PHE A 222 8.10 -4.95 -10.48
CA PHE A 222 8.84 -4.12 -11.42
C PHE A 222 10.28 -4.63 -11.62
N ARG A 223 10.47 -5.88 -12.00
CA ARG A 223 11.72 -6.36 -12.59
C ARG A 223 11.98 -5.70 -13.94
N ILE A 224 11.95 -4.39 -13.99
CA ILE A 224 12.49 -3.59 -15.06
C ILE A 224 13.90 -3.20 -14.65
N HIS A 225 14.90 -3.99 -15.05
CA HIS A 225 16.33 -3.67 -15.13
C HIS A 225 16.87 -2.65 -14.08
N ALA A 226 16.45 -2.70 -12.83
CA ALA A 226 17.13 -2.06 -11.75
C ALA A 226 18.39 -2.87 -11.46
N ARG A 227 19.52 -2.47 -12.04
CA ARG A 227 20.84 -2.95 -11.59
C ARG A 227 20.89 -2.71 -10.07
N LYS A 228 21.20 -3.76 -9.32
CA LYS A 228 21.51 -3.78 -7.89
C LYS A 228 22.18 -2.48 -7.43
N ALA A 229 21.42 -1.59 -6.81
CA ALA A 229 21.96 -0.42 -6.12
C ALA A 229 21.09 -0.01 -4.91
N TRP A 230 20.26 -0.90 -4.39
CA TRP A 230 19.59 -0.61 -3.12
C TRP A 230 20.00 -1.66 -2.09
N THR A 231 20.92 -1.26 -1.21
CA THR A 231 21.12 -1.90 0.09
C THR A 231 20.46 -1.02 1.14
N PRO A 232 19.61 -1.55 2.04
CA PRO A 232 19.08 -0.79 3.15
C PRO A 232 20.26 -0.28 3.99
N ARG A 233 20.41 1.02 4.13
CA ARG A 233 21.33 1.55 5.14
C ARG A 233 20.74 1.23 6.51
N SER A 234 21.37 0.28 7.20
CA SER A 234 21.16 0.06 8.61
C SER A 234 21.49 1.35 9.37
N GLY A 235 20.48 1.88 10.06
CA GLY A 235 20.67 2.84 11.15
C GLY A 235 20.53 4.30 10.79
N SER A 236 19.33 4.83 10.88
CA SER A 236 19.07 6.14 11.46
C SER A 236 17.82 6.04 12.33
N ARG A 237 18.06 5.91 13.63
CA ARG A 237 17.02 6.15 14.63
C ARG A 237 16.58 7.60 14.49
N VAL A 238 15.37 7.82 14.02
CA VAL A 238 14.69 9.10 14.18
C VAL A 238 14.29 9.18 15.66
N GLN A 239 14.99 10.02 16.42
CA GLN A 239 14.55 10.41 17.76
C GLN A 239 13.39 11.40 17.58
N HIS A 240 12.21 10.99 17.96
CA HIS A 240 11.11 11.92 18.22
C HIS A 240 11.38 12.65 19.52
N LYS A 241 11.49 13.97 19.42
CA LYS A 241 11.22 14.90 20.52
C LYS A 241 9.81 15.42 20.39
#